data_13a2ecc43cacdd9c4f791b1ac731b07c
#
_entry.id   13a2ecc43cacdd9c4f791b1ac731b07c
#
_cell.length_a   1.000
_cell.length_b   1.000
_cell.length_c   1.000
_cell.angle_alpha   90.00
_cell.angle_beta   90.00
_cell.angle_gamma   90.00
#
_symmetry.space_group_name_H-M   'P 1'
#
loop_
_entity.id
_entity.type
_entity.pdbx_description
1 polymer ?
#
loop_
_entity_poly.entity_id
_entity_poly.type
_entity_poly.pdbx_seq_one_letter_code
_entity_poly.pdbx_strand_id
1 'polypeptide(L)'
;ERQKVVCRRTQSGYTVIVSTDLERIGQAGQVIGLQMPVIAAVLLLFAVAGAYWFSRWFTRPVMQLSHAAREMARGNYNVRVTPCGNDEIGMLAQDFNAMAGEVARANELQRDLIANVSHDLRTPLTLIKGYAETMRDINGDDPEKRNEQLEIIVDETDRLSALVNSVMDLSKYSSGTIK
;
A
#
# COMPACT_ATOMS: atom_id res chain seq x y z
N GLU A 1 -13.54 -45.04 -54.50
CA GLU A 1 -14.77 -44.22 -54.74
C GLU A 1 -15.93 -44.88 -53.99
N ARG A 2 -16.34 -44.28 -52.85
CA ARG A 2 -17.55 -44.74 -52.13
C ARG A 2 -18.68 -43.75 -52.46
N GLN A 3 -19.50 -44.21 -53.46
CA GLN A 3 -20.75 -43.52 -53.81
C GLN A 3 -21.90 -44.14 -53.02
N LYS A 4 -22.74 -43.35 -52.42
CA LYS A 4 -23.98 -43.81 -51.80
C LYS A 4 -25.06 -43.74 -52.89
N VAL A 5 -25.51 -44.86 -53.37
CA VAL A 5 -26.57 -44.95 -54.39
C VAL A 5 -27.88 -45.31 -53.69
N VAL A 6 -28.87 -44.46 -53.78
CA VAL A 6 -30.22 -44.72 -53.27
C VAL A 6 -31.15 -44.91 -54.46
N CYS A 7 -31.65 -46.16 -54.62
CA CYS A 7 -32.65 -46.48 -55.66
C CYS A 7 -34.05 -46.48 -55.06
N ARG A 8 -34.95 -45.67 -55.59
CA ARG A 8 -36.37 -45.65 -55.20
C ARG A 8 -37.24 -45.88 -56.45
N ARG A 9 -38.06 -46.87 -56.40
CA ARG A 9 -39.02 -47.22 -57.50
C ARG A 9 -40.29 -46.40 -57.26
N THR A 10 -40.70 -45.63 -58.26
CA THR A 10 -41.95 -44.81 -58.20
C THR A 10 -43.11 -45.69 -58.70
N GLN A 11 -44.35 -45.46 -58.27
CA GLN A 11 -45.56 -46.19 -58.66
C GLN A 11 -45.87 -46.16 -60.16
N SER A 12 -45.25 -45.26 -60.91
CA SER A 12 -45.37 -45.11 -62.36
C SER A 12 -44.29 -45.87 -63.11
N GLY A 13 -43.56 -46.84 -62.52
CA GLY A 13 -42.63 -47.70 -63.14
C GLY A 13 -41.22 -47.16 -63.39
N TYR A 14 -40.92 -45.97 -63.07
CA TYR A 14 -39.59 -45.35 -63.21
C TYR A 14 -38.72 -45.61 -61.99
N THR A 15 -37.42 -45.89 -62.17
CA THR A 15 -36.45 -46.06 -61.15
C THR A 15 -35.57 -44.81 -61.12
N VAL A 16 -35.63 -44.03 -60.02
CA VAL A 16 -34.77 -42.86 -59.80
C VAL A 16 -33.54 -43.31 -59.06
N ILE A 17 -32.36 -43.12 -59.66
CA ILE A 17 -31.05 -43.32 -58.99
C ILE A 17 -30.45 -42.01 -58.64
N VAL A 18 -30.30 -41.77 -57.33
CA VAL A 18 -29.60 -40.60 -56.83
C VAL A 18 -28.24 -41.02 -56.31
N SER A 19 -27.17 -40.61 -56.96
CA SER A 19 -25.80 -40.84 -56.54
C SER A 19 -25.24 -39.55 -55.89
N THR A 20 -24.73 -39.67 -54.68
CA THR A 20 -24.10 -38.55 -54.01
C THR A 20 -22.65 -38.92 -53.75
N ASP A 21 -21.72 -38.04 -54.16
CA ASP A 21 -20.28 -38.16 -53.88
C ASP A 21 -19.98 -37.91 -52.42
N LEU A 22 -19.53 -38.93 -51.71
CA LEU A 22 -19.12 -38.82 -50.30
C LEU A 22 -17.69 -38.29 -50.12
N GLU A 23 -16.92 -38.19 -51.20
CA GLU A 23 -15.50 -37.77 -51.14
C GLU A 23 -15.33 -36.33 -50.69
N ARG A 24 -16.26 -35.45 -51.01
CA ARG A 24 -16.20 -34.01 -50.60
C ARG A 24 -16.30 -33.82 -49.08
N ILE A 25 -16.97 -34.70 -48.37
CA ILE A 25 -17.13 -34.62 -46.91
C ILE A 25 -15.85 -35.06 -46.18
N GLY A 26 -15.14 -36.05 -46.74
CA GLY A 26 -13.89 -36.55 -46.17
C GLY A 26 -12.71 -35.58 -46.32
N GLN A 27 -12.63 -34.86 -47.45
CA GLN A 27 -11.56 -33.85 -47.67
C GLN A 27 -11.73 -32.64 -46.80
N ALA A 28 -12.96 -32.15 -46.58
CA ALA A 28 -13.24 -31.05 -45.66
C ALA A 28 -12.85 -31.40 -44.21
N GLY A 29 -13.09 -32.66 -43.78
CA GLY A 29 -12.71 -33.11 -42.43
C GLY A 29 -11.19 -33.21 -42.22
N GLN A 30 -10.42 -33.59 -43.23
CA GLN A 30 -8.95 -33.66 -43.17
C GLN A 30 -8.30 -32.27 -43.12
N VAL A 31 -8.80 -31.33 -43.92
CA VAL A 31 -8.29 -29.96 -43.94
C VAL A 31 -8.57 -29.26 -42.59
N ILE A 32 -9.76 -29.44 -42.03
CA ILE A 32 -10.12 -28.93 -40.71
C ILE A 32 -9.25 -29.57 -39.62
N GLY A 33 -9.01 -30.88 -39.69
CA GLY A 33 -8.20 -31.61 -38.70
C GLY A 33 -6.74 -31.19 -38.66
N LEU A 34 -6.14 -30.73 -39.76
CA LEU A 34 -4.78 -30.21 -39.82
C LEU A 34 -4.69 -28.72 -39.46
N GLN A 35 -5.70 -27.94 -39.75
CA GLN A 35 -5.71 -26.50 -39.47
C GLN A 35 -6.03 -26.17 -37.99
N MET A 36 -6.91 -26.94 -37.35
CA MET A 36 -7.32 -26.71 -35.98
C MET A 36 -6.15 -26.68 -34.96
N PRO A 37 -5.20 -27.65 -34.96
CA PRO A 37 -4.08 -27.61 -34.04
C PRO A 37 -3.13 -26.42 -34.28
N VAL A 38 -2.97 -26.00 -35.54
CA VAL A 38 -2.14 -24.83 -35.87
C VAL A 38 -2.79 -23.56 -35.35
N ILE A 39 -4.09 -23.38 -35.57
CA ILE A 39 -4.86 -22.22 -35.04
C ILE A 39 -4.81 -22.23 -33.51
N ALA A 40 -5.01 -23.39 -32.87
CA ALA A 40 -4.93 -23.52 -31.42
C ALA A 40 -3.53 -23.14 -30.86
N ALA A 41 -2.46 -23.59 -31.54
CA ALA A 41 -1.09 -23.25 -31.16
C ALA A 41 -0.81 -21.76 -31.29
N VAL A 42 -1.26 -21.12 -32.37
CA VAL A 42 -1.12 -19.67 -32.57
C VAL A 42 -1.88 -18.89 -31.50
N LEU A 43 -3.13 -19.26 -31.21
CA LEU A 43 -3.94 -18.62 -30.15
C LEU A 43 -3.30 -18.79 -28.78
N LEU A 44 -2.74 -19.96 -28.47
CA LEU A 44 -2.04 -20.23 -27.23
C LEU A 44 -0.79 -19.33 -27.08
N LEU A 45 0.00 -19.17 -28.15
CA LEU A 45 1.14 -18.28 -28.15
C LEU A 45 0.73 -16.82 -27.90
N PHE A 46 -0.32 -16.36 -28.55
CA PHE A 46 -0.85 -15.00 -28.31
C PHE A 46 -1.37 -14.84 -26.88
N ALA A 47 -2.05 -15.83 -26.33
CA ALA A 47 -2.54 -15.81 -24.95
C ALA A 47 -1.39 -15.74 -23.94
N VAL A 48 -0.33 -16.53 -24.12
CA VAL A 48 0.85 -16.54 -23.26
C VAL A 48 1.60 -15.20 -23.36
N ALA A 49 1.82 -14.70 -24.58
CA ALA A 49 2.46 -13.41 -24.79
C ALA A 49 1.65 -12.25 -24.17
N GLY A 50 0.35 -12.26 -24.37
CA GLY A 50 -0.57 -11.27 -23.78
C GLY A 50 -0.58 -11.32 -22.27
N ALA A 51 -0.64 -12.51 -21.67
CA ALA A 51 -0.59 -12.70 -20.22
C ALA A 51 0.75 -12.23 -19.63
N TYR A 52 1.87 -12.53 -20.29
CA TYR A 52 3.19 -12.05 -19.87
C TYR A 52 3.28 -10.53 -19.92
N TRP A 53 2.83 -9.93 -21.00
CA TRP A 53 2.84 -8.48 -21.18
C TRP A 53 1.95 -7.77 -20.15
N PHE A 54 0.72 -8.28 -19.96
CA PHE A 54 -0.23 -7.78 -18.96
C PHE A 54 0.32 -7.88 -17.52
N SER A 55 0.94 -9.02 -17.19
CA SER A 55 1.57 -9.21 -15.88
C SER A 55 2.68 -8.20 -15.63
N ARG A 56 3.49 -7.89 -16.65
CA ARG A 56 4.60 -6.95 -16.50
C ARG A 56 4.13 -5.50 -16.41
N TRP A 57 3.09 -5.16 -17.17
CA TRP A 57 2.61 -3.79 -17.28
C TRP A 57 1.63 -3.40 -16.17
N PHE A 58 0.78 -4.32 -15.74
CA PHE A 58 -0.28 -4.06 -14.75
C PHE A 58 0.02 -4.72 -13.39
N THR A 59 0.23 -6.02 -13.35
CA THR A 59 0.28 -6.78 -12.09
C THR A 59 1.50 -6.41 -11.24
N ARG A 60 2.66 -6.24 -11.85
CA ARG A 60 3.90 -5.90 -11.12
C ARG A 60 3.84 -4.54 -10.42
N PRO A 61 3.45 -3.43 -11.07
CA PRO A 61 3.33 -2.14 -10.40
C PRO A 61 2.33 -2.17 -9.24
N VAL A 62 1.18 -2.82 -9.42
CA VAL A 62 0.18 -2.98 -8.35
C VAL A 62 0.74 -3.76 -7.16
N MET A 63 1.50 -4.83 -7.40
CA MET A 63 2.17 -5.57 -6.33
C MET A 63 3.24 -4.74 -5.63
N GLN A 64 3.98 -3.89 -6.34
CA GLN A 64 4.95 -2.97 -5.74
C GLN A 64 4.27 -1.96 -4.82
N LEU A 65 3.15 -1.37 -5.24
CA LEU A 65 2.34 -0.48 -4.41
C LEU A 65 1.81 -1.20 -3.16
N SER A 66 1.29 -2.41 -3.31
CA SER A 66 0.83 -3.22 -2.18
C SER A 66 1.95 -3.53 -1.19
N HIS A 67 3.15 -3.87 -1.70
CA HIS A 67 4.31 -4.10 -0.85
C HIS A 67 4.74 -2.83 -0.12
N ALA A 68 4.83 -1.71 -0.82
CA ALA A 68 5.18 -0.41 -0.25
C ALA A 68 4.19 0.02 0.84
N ALA A 69 2.88 -0.19 0.61
CA ALA A 69 1.85 0.10 1.62
C ALA A 69 2.01 -0.77 2.88
N ARG A 70 2.39 -2.04 2.73
CA ARG A 70 2.67 -2.92 3.88
C ARG A 70 3.92 -2.49 4.65
N GLU A 71 4.97 -2.07 3.97
CA GLU A 71 6.17 -1.54 4.61
C GLU A 71 5.87 -0.25 5.38
N MET A 72 5.07 0.64 4.79
CA MET A 72 4.61 1.85 5.46
C MET A 72 3.78 1.54 6.72
N ALA A 73 2.90 0.54 6.67
CA ALA A 73 2.13 0.07 7.83
C ALA A 73 3.02 -0.52 8.95
N ARG A 74 4.23 -0.98 8.62
CA ARG A 74 5.24 -1.45 9.59
C ARG A 74 6.13 -0.34 10.15
N GLY A 75 5.88 0.91 9.75
CA GLY A 75 6.64 2.07 10.22
C GLY A 75 7.80 2.50 9.32
N ASN A 76 7.97 1.88 8.17
CA ASN A 76 8.95 2.34 7.17
C ASN A 76 8.33 3.42 6.28
N TYR A 77 8.34 4.66 6.75
CA TYR A 77 7.75 5.80 6.04
C TYR A 77 8.63 6.35 4.90
N ASN A 78 9.87 5.86 4.78
CA ASN A 78 10.78 6.27 3.71
C ASN A 78 10.65 5.43 2.43
N VAL A 79 9.71 4.48 2.40
CA VAL A 79 9.44 3.67 1.22
C VAL A 79 8.94 4.54 0.07
N ARG A 80 9.46 4.28 -1.14
CA ARG A 80 9.03 4.96 -2.37
C ARG A 80 8.81 3.92 -3.46
N VAL A 81 7.83 4.18 -4.32
CA VAL A 81 7.52 3.38 -5.50
C VAL A 81 7.95 4.14 -6.73
N THR A 82 8.65 3.48 -7.64
CA THR A 82 9.02 4.10 -8.92
C THR A 82 7.79 4.14 -9.83
N PRO A 83 7.30 5.33 -10.24
CA PRO A 83 6.19 5.43 -11.17
C PRO A 83 6.56 4.77 -12.50
N CYS A 84 5.74 3.85 -12.98
CA CYS A 84 5.92 3.17 -14.26
C CYS A 84 4.88 3.68 -15.27
N GLY A 85 5.26 4.60 -16.14
CA GLY A 85 4.37 5.16 -17.17
C GLY A 85 3.62 6.42 -16.74
N ASN A 86 2.85 6.98 -17.70
CA ASN A 86 1.99 8.16 -17.51
C ASN A 86 0.50 7.75 -17.50
N ASP A 87 0.21 6.54 -17.09
CA ASP A 87 -1.14 5.98 -16.96
C ASP A 87 -1.66 6.15 -15.52
N GLU A 88 -2.85 5.63 -15.26
CA GLU A 88 -3.51 5.71 -13.96
C GLU A 88 -2.69 5.02 -12.85
N ILE A 89 -1.93 4.00 -13.20
CA ILE A 89 -1.03 3.31 -12.24
C ILE A 89 0.19 4.18 -11.92
N GLY A 90 0.73 4.88 -12.91
CA GLY A 90 1.81 5.85 -12.70
C GLY A 90 1.36 7.01 -11.82
N MET A 91 0.15 7.55 -12.02
CA MET A 91 -0.44 8.57 -11.16
C MET A 91 -0.64 8.06 -9.73
N LEU A 92 -1.19 6.85 -9.57
CA LEU A 92 -1.38 6.24 -8.25
C LEU A 92 -0.04 6.06 -7.51
N ALA A 93 1.03 5.73 -8.21
CA ALA A 93 2.36 5.64 -7.61
C ALA A 93 2.90 7.01 -7.15
N GLN A 94 2.61 8.08 -7.90
CA GLN A 94 2.95 9.45 -7.51
C GLN A 94 2.17 9.90 -6.27
N ASP A 95 0.86 9.67 -6.25
CA ASP A 95 -0.02 10.00 -5.12
C ASP A 95 0.38 9.23 -3.86
N PHE A 96 0.72 7.94 -4.01
CA PHE A 96 1.27 7.15 -2.92
C PHE A 96 2.57 7.75 -2.37
N ASN A 97 3.50 8.15 -3.25
CA ASN A 97 4.76 8.75 -2.84
C ASN A 97 4.57 10.11 -2.13
N ALA A 98 3.62 10.91 -2.60
CA ALA A 98 3.24 12.17 -1.95
C ALA A 98 2.70 11.90 -0.54
N MET A 99 1.73 11.00 -0.40
CA MET A 99 1.19 10.58 0.89
C MET A 99 2.28 10.03 1.82
N ALA A 100 3.16 9.15 1.32
CA ALA A 100 4.27 8.60 2.10
C ALA A 100 5.24 9.70 2.58
N GLY A 101 5.44 10.75 1.76
CA GLY A 101 6.22 11.92 2.13
C GLY A 101 5.59 12.71 3.28
N GLU A 102 4.31 12.95 3.23
CA GLU A 102 3.60 13.67 4.29
C GLU A 102 3.57 12.88 5.61
N VAL A 103 3.35 11.56 5.55
CA VAL A 103 3.38 10.70 6.74
C VAL A 103 4.79 10.66 7.35
N ALA A 104 5.84 10.56 6.52
CA ALA A 104 7.23 10.60 7.00
C ALA A 104 7.53 11.92 7.73
N ARG A 105 7.14 13.06 7.14
CA ARG A 105 7.31 14.40 7.74
C ARG A 105 6.54 14.53 9.05
N ALA A 106 5.29 14.09 9.10
CA ALA A 106 4.49 14.12 10.32
C ALA A 106 5.11 13.28 11.45
N ASN A 107 5.65 12.12 11.11
CA ASN A 107 6.34 11.24 12.08
C ASN A 107 7.64 11.87 12.59
N GLU A 108 8.40 12.53 11.72
CA GLU A 108 9.63 13.25 12.12
C GLU A 108 9.31 14.39 13.08
N LEU A 109 8.34 15.24 12.73
CA LEU A 109 7.88 16.32 13.60
C LEU A 109 7.38 15.81 14.96
N GLN A 110 6.67 14.68 14.99
CA GLN A 110 6.22 14.06 16.23
C GLN A 110 7.41 13.59 17.09
N ARG A 111 8.44 13.00 16.48
CA ARG A 111 9.66 12.59 17.18
C ARG A 111 10.41 13.77 17.76
N ASP A 112 10.56 14.84 16.98
CA ASP A 112 11.24 16.06 17.41
C ASP A 112 10.48 16.72 18.57
N LEU A 113 9.15 16.76 18.49
CA LEU A 113 8.32 17.27 19.57
C LEU A 113 8.55 16.48 20.88
N ILE A 114 8.50 15.15 20.81
CA ILE A 114 8.73 14.29 21.98
C ILE A 114 10.14 14.51 22.56
N ALA A 115 11.15 14.61 21.69
CA ALA A 115 12.53 14.86 22.13
C ALA A 115 12.67 16.22 22.84
N ASN A 116 12.11 17.27 22.24
CA ASN A 116 12.15 18.63 22.80
C ASN A 116 11.40 18.72 24.14
N VAL A 117 10.17 18.18 24.20
CA VAL A 117 9.39 18.12 25.45
C VAL A 117 10.15 17.36 26.54
N SER A 118 10.77 16.23 26.19
CA SER A 118 11.55 15.44 27.15
C SER A 118 12.77 16.21 27.70
N HIS A 119 13.42 16.99 26.83
CA HIS A 119 14.54 17.84 27.23
C HIS A 119 14.08 18.97 28.16
N ASP A 120 13.01 19.67 27.78
CA ASP A 120 12.48 20.83 28.51
C ASP A 120 11.86 20.45 29.87
N LEU A 121 11.38 19.21 30.01
CA LEU A 121 10.94 18.65 31.28
C LEU A 121 12.12 18.23 32.18
N ARG A 122 13.22 17.73 31.61
CA ARG A 122 14.36 17.18 32.37
C ARG A 122 15.08 18.29 33.18
N THR A 123 15.24 19.46 32.58
CA THR A 123 15.97 20.58 33.24
C THR A 123 15.32 21.01 34.55
N PRO A 124 14.03 21.42 34.60
CA PRO A 124 13.37 21.82 35.84
C PRO A 124 13.28 20.65 36.85
N LEU A 125 13.05 19.42 36.40
CA LEU A 125 13.06 18.27 37.31
C LEU A 125 14.41 18.05 37.97
N THR A 126 15.51 18.27 37.26
CA THR A 126 16.86 18.16 37.81
C THR A 126 17.12 19.26 38.86
N LEU A 127 16.64 20.48 38.62
CA LEU A 127 16.73 21.58 39.55
C LEU A 127 15.90 21.30 40.82
N ILE A 128 14.64 20.93 40.69
CA ILE A 128 13.77 20.54 41.80
C ILE A 128 14.42 19.49 42.67
N LYS A 129 14.94 18.42 42.02
CA LYS A 129 15.61 17.34 42.73
C LYS A 129 16.85 17.84 43.46
N GLY A 130 17.70 18.61 42.80
CA GLY A 130 18.94 19.13 43.38
C GLY A 130 18.69 20.02 44.61
N TYR A 131 17.72 20.94 44.53
CA TYR A 131 17.37 21.76 45.65
C TYR A 131 16.73 20.98 46.80
N ALA A 132 15.86 20.02 46.50
CA ALA A 132 15.30 19.14 47.52
C ALA A 132 16.36 18.29 48.22
N GLU A 133 17.35 17.75 47.49
CA GLU A 133 18.49 17.04 48.08
C GLU A 133 19.37 17.97 48.93
N THR A 134 19.63 19.18 48.46
CA THR A 134 20.40 20.18 49.20
C THR A 134 19.70 20.58 50.51
N MET A 135 18.40 20.78 50.49
CA MET A 135 17.60 21.03 51.69
C MET A 135 17.67 19.88 52.67
N ARG A 136 17.55 18.64 52.18
CA ARG A 136 17.56 17.47 53.05
C ARG A 136 18.91 17.24 53.72
N ASP A 137 20.00 17.43 52.99
CA ASP A 137 21.33 16.98 53.40
C ASP A 137 22.23 18.07 53.93
N ILE A 138 21.97 19.36 53.61
CA ILE A 138 22.89 20.47 53.89
C ILE A 138 22.21 21.61 54.65
N ASN A 139 21.07 22.10 54.18
CA ASN A 139 20.48 23.36 54.62
C ASN A 139 19.15 23.19 55.39
N GLY A 140 18.80 21.98 55.83
CA GLY A 140 17.51 21.70 56.48
C GLY A 140 17.27 22.50 57.77
N ASP A 141 18.34 22.83 58.51
CA ASP A 141 18.29 23.56 59.77
C ASP A 141 18.39 25.09 59.61
N ASP A 142 18.69 25.61 58.41
CA ASP A 142 18.76 27.04 58.09
C ASP A 142 17.43 27.53 57.49
N PRO A 143 16.58 28.28 58.24
CA PRO A 143 15.25 28.65 57.78
C PRO A 143 15.26 29.59 56.56
N GLU A 144 16.26 30.47 56.43
CA GLU A 144 16.36 31.41 55.30
C GLU A 144 16.68 30.67 53.99
N LYS A 145 17.73 29.87 54.02
CA LYS A 145 18.14 29.08 52.85
C LYS A 145 17.09 28.04 52.42
N ARG A 146 16.42 27.44 53.42
CA ARG A 146 15.34 26.50 53.16
C ARG A 146 14.19 27.19 52.42
N ASN A 147 13.77 28.38 52.86
CA ASN A 147 12.69 29.11 52.22
C ASN A 147 13.05 29.57 50.80
N GLU A 148 14.28 30.07 50.59
CA GLU A 148 14.79 30.40 49.26
C GLU A 148 14.76 29.20 48.30
N GLN A 149 15.20 28.04 48.75
CA GLN A 149 15.19 26.82 47.95
C GLN A 149 13.79 26.28 47.68
N LEU A 150 12.86 26.44 48.63
CA LEU A 150 11.44 26.11 48.42
C LEU A 150 10.78 27.01 47.37
N GLU A 151 11.08 28.34 47.37
CA GLU A 151 10.59 29.25 46.33
C GLU A 151 11.05 28.78 44.93
N ILE A 152 12.32 28.40 44.75
CA ILE A 152 12.83 27.91 43.48
C ILE A 152 12.10 26.62 43.06
N ILE A 153 11.84 25.70 44.00
CA ILE A 153 11.10 24.46 43.71
C ILE A 153 9.67 24.77 43.28
N VAL A 154 8.99 25.73 43.91
CA VAL A 154 7.64 26.14 43.55
C VAL A 154 7.63 26.77 42.16
N ASP A 155 8.54 27.70 41.88
CA ASP A 155 8.64 28.38 40.58
C ASP A 155 8.89 27.36 39.44
N GLU A 156 9.79 26.38 39.64
CA GLU A 156 10.05 25.34 38.62
C GLU A 156 8.88 24.38 38.45
N THR A 157 8.09 24.15 39.52
CA THR A 157 6.87 23.31 39.42
C THR A 157 5.77 24.04 38.63
N ASP A 158 5.61 25.36 38.84
CA ASP A 158 4.66 26.18 38.08
C ASP A 158 5.06 26.23 36.58
N ARG A 159 6.35 26.37 36.31
CA ARG A 159 6.89 26.30 34.94
C ARG A 159 6.62 24.95 34.25
N LEU A 160 6.80 23.86 34.98
CA LEU A 160 6.45 22.51 34.49
C LEU A 160 4.97 22.41 34.18
N SER A 161 4.10 22.92 35.06
CA SER A 161 2.65 22.92 34.87
C SER A 161 2.24 23.68 33.61
N ALA A 162 2.83 24.86 33.38
CA ALA A 162 2.60 25.65 32.16
C ALA A 162 3.05 24.90 30.89
N LEU A 163 4.21 24.25 30.94
CA LEU A 163 4.72 23.44 29.82
C LEU A 163 3.77 22.27 29.48
N VAL A 164 3.34 21.51 30.49
CA VAL A 164 2.39 20.40 30.31
C VAL A 164 1.08 20.90 29.70
N ASN A 165 0.53 22.00 30.17
CA ASN A 165 -0.68 22.60 29.63
C ASN A 165 -0.51 22.97 28.14
N SER A 166 0.64 23.58 27.78
CA SER A 166 0.95 23.93 26.39
C SER A 166 1.02 22.72 25.49
N VAL A 167 1.61 21.62 25.94
CA VAL A 167 1.66 20.35 25.19
C VAL A 167 0.27 19.73 25.04
N MET A 168 -0.55 19.79 26.10
CA MET A 168 -1.93 19.29 26.04
C MET A 168 -2.80 20.10 25.07
N ASP A 169 -2.65 21.41 25.04
CA ASP A 169 -3.38 22.28 24.12
C ASP A 169 -2.95 21.99 22.67
N LEU A 170 -1.65 21.85 22.40
CA LEU A 170 -1.14 21.45 21.10
C LEU A 170 -1.74 20.08 20.65
N SER A 171 -1.84 19.12 21.57
CA SER A 171 -2.44 17.82 21.32
C SER A 171 -3.93 17.91 20.94
N LYS A 172 -4.69 18.80 21.59
CA LYS A 172 -6.11 19.05 21.26
C LYS A 172 -6.27 19.67 19.87
N TYR A 173 -5.42 20.62 19.50
CA TYR A 173 -5.41 21.23 18.16
C TYR A 173 -5.09 20.18 17.07
N SER A 174 -4.12 19.30 17.31
CA SER A 174 -3.72 18.25 16.39
C SER A 174 -4.81 17.16 16.19
N SER A 175 -5.63 16.90 17.22
CA SER A 175 -6.71 15.89 17.16
C SER A 175 -8.00 16.39 16.52
N GLY A 176 -8.05 17.64 16.03
CA GLY A 176 -9.24 18.20 15.36
C GLY A 176 -10.49 18.34 16.26
N THR A 177 -10.33 18.27 17.58
CA THR A 177 -11.46 18.28 18.53
C THR A 177 -11.99 19.70 18.84
N ILE A 178 -11.36 20.73 18.27
CA ILE A 178 -11.85 22.11 18.41
C ILE A 178 -12.50 22.52 17.09
N LYS A 179 -13.83 22.59 17.09
CA LYS A 179 -14.62 23.31 16.08
C LYS A 179 -14.56 24.80 16.35
#